data_3f6f1e63593a60730d873cc7d97f93f8
#
_entry.id   3f6f1e63593a60730d873cc7d97f93f8
#
_cell.length_a   1.000
_cell.length_b   1.000
_cell.length_c   1.000
_cell.angle_alpha   90.00
_cell.angle_beta   90.00
_cell.angle_gamma   90.00
#
_symmetry.space_group_name_H-M   'P 1'
#
loop_
_entity.id
_entity.type
_entity.pdbx_description
1 polymer ?
#
loop_
_entity_poly.entity_id
_entity_poly.type
_entity_poly.pdbx_seq_one_letter_code
_entity_poly.pdbx_strand_id
1 'polypeptide(L)'
;MRKLFFAFIFILSLGIQAQDWSSVYRQIEEVTLNEGLDNEYVDFEGFWKTIKEKHVKEGKQIAWFVWKVIPTDENKGWADYLIYNIYDNEEQMKAMNSKSTEWWENEIKVAHKGKTKRSIVKKYTQQTMDNKYREKSVMYTLKGLGAFLADGAAPAPGVNATYIGVEQLNEDYVDFENKLFAPYHKESKSRLYWELNEIIDRTDNAYKPATHIITEILNPDAPEVEWNPTFAEEMAVKYGMASRKFHGSMNMELVHFAWN
;
A
#
# COMPACT_ATOMS: atom_id res chain seq x y z
N MET A 1 -1.10 19.79 59.57
CA MET A 1 -0.04 19.15 58.74
C MET A 1 -0.72 18.47 57.53
N ARG A 2 -0.75 19.15 56.38
CA ARG A 2 -1.31 18.63 55.14
C ARG A 2 -0.18 17.98 54.36
N LYS A 3 -0.25 16.66 54.15
CA LYS A 3 0.69 15.92 53.32
C LYS A 3 0.25 16.09 51.84
N LEU A 4 1.06 16.82 51.07
CA LEU A 4 0.98 16.91 49.63
C LEU A 4 1.51 15.59 49.06
N PHE A 5 0.63 14.83 48.39
CA PHE A 5 1.00 13.71 47.54
C PHE A 5 1.35 14.24 46.13
N PHE A 6 2.63 14.26 45.79
CA PHE A 6 3.08 14.48 44.44
C PHE A 6 2.89 13.18 43.63
N ALA A 7 1.87 13.11 42.82
CA ALA A 7 1.74 12.06 41.80
C ALA A 7 2.69 12.39 40.65
N PHE A 8 3.79 11.66 40.54
CA PHE A 8 4.65 11.65 39.35
C PHE A 8 3.92 10.94 38.22
N ILE A 9 3.34 11.69 37.28
CA ILE A 9 2.84 11.15 36.03
C ILE A 9 4.06 10.89 35.16
N PHE A 10 4.47 9.63 35.08
CA PHE A 10 5.42 9.17 34.09
C PHE A 10 4.69 9.16 32.74
N ILE A 11 4.84 10.24 31.96
CA ILE A 11 4.49 10.25 30.55
C ILE A 11 5.55 9.39 29.85
N LEU A 12 5.22 8.12 29.66
CA LEU A 12 5.89 7.28 28.68
C LEU A 12 5.60 7.89 27.30
N SER A 13 6.50 8.79 26.87
CA SER A 13 6.63 9.13 25.47
C SER A 13 7.08 7.84 24.75
N LEU A 14 6.13 7.05 24.30
CA LEU A 14 6.38 6.07 23.25
C LEU A 14 6.90 6.88 22.07
N GLY A 15 8.21 6.90 21.91
CA GLY A 15 8.83 7.46 20.72
C GLY A 15 8.28 6.69 19.53
N ILE A 16 7.38 7.34 18.80
CA ILE A 16 7.03 6.91 17.46
C ILE A 16 8.34 7.07 16.68
N GLN A 17 9.09 5.97 16.56
CA GLN A 17 10.21 5.97 15.64
C GLN A 17 9.62 6.23 14.27
N ALA A 18 10.00 7.34 13.65
CA ALA A 18 9.64 7.63 12.29
C ALA A 18 10.08 6.43 11.44
N GLN A 19 9.12 5.74 10.81
CA GLN A 19 9.39 4.62 9.92
C GLN A 19 10.40 5.07 8.85
N ASP A 20 11.51 4.35 8.71
CA ASP A 20 12.43 4.56 7.58
C ASP A 20 11.81 3.94 6.33
N TRP A 21 11.15 4.76 5.53
CA TRP A 21 10.46 4.33 4.32
C TRP A 21 11.41 3.83 3.23
N SER A 22 12.70 4.12 3.31
CA SER A 22 13.71 3.61 2.35
C SER A 22 14.05 2.13 2.58
N SER A 23 13.72 1.58 3.76
CA SER A 23 13.91 0.16 4.08
C SER A 23 12.70 -0.70 3.74
N VAL A 24 11.53 -0.10 3.50
CA VAL A 24 10.26 -0.80 3.32
C VAL A 24 10.17 -1.43 1.93
N TYR A 25 9.79 -2.71 1.88
CA TYR A 25 9.53 -3.46 0.65
C TYR A 25 8.05 -3.76 0.50
N ARG A 26 7.56 -3.76 -0.73
CA ARG A 26 6.17 -4.05 -1.05
C ARG A 26 6.08 -5.10 -2.14
N GLN A 27 5.10 -5.97 -2.01
CA GLN A 27 4.61 -6.76 -3.13
C GLN A 27 3.20 -6.32 -3.44
N ILE A 28 3.02 -5.85 -4.68
CA ILE A 28 1.71 -5.46 -5.18
C ILE A 28 1.29 -6.48 -6.21
N GLU A 29 0.13 -7.09 -6.00
CA GLU A 29 -0.53 -7.95 -6.96
C GLU A 29 -1.68 -7.19 -7.61
N GLU A 30 -1.62 -6.99 -8.93
CA GLU A 30 -2.73 -6.55 -9.75
C GLU A 30 -3.55 -7.79 -10.14
N VAL A 31 -4.79 -7.86 -9.70
CA VAL A 31 -5.68 -9.01 -9.89
C VAL A 31 -6.78 -8.65 -10.88
N THR A 32 -6.89 -9.42 -11.97
CA THR A 32 -8.10 -9.46 -12.82
C THR A 32 -8.90 -10.69 -12.43
N LEU A 33 -10.18 -10.52 -12.18
CA LEU A 33 -11.06 -11.60 -11.73
C LEU A 33 -11.65 -12.37 -12.89
N ASN A 34 -11.95 -13.63 -12.64
CA ASN A 34 -12.90 -14.38 -13.47
C ASN A 34 -14.28 -13.70 -13.40
N GLU A 35 -14.99 -13.66 -14.52
CA GLU A 35 -16.27 -12.96 -14.66
C GLU A 35 -17.29 -13.39 -13.59
N GLY A 36 -17.99 -12.40 -13.02
CA GLY A 36 -19.06 -12.59 -12.04
C GLY A 36 -18.62 -12.93 -10.60
N LEU A 37 -17.32 -12.93 -10.29
CA LEU A 37 -16.81 -13.33 -8.98
C LEU A 37 -16.50 -12.16 -8.03
N ASP A 38 -16.78 -10.92 -8.37
CA ASP A 38 -16.44 -9.73 -7.61
C ASP A 38 -16.91 -9.81 -6.13
N ASN A 39 -18.18 -10.10 -5.89
CA ASN A 39 -18.72 -10.18 -4.51
C ASN A 39 -18.11 -11.35 -3.71
N GLU A 40 -17.92 -12.52 -4.35
CA GLU A 40 -17.29 -13.66 -3.69
C GLU A 40 -15.81 -13.37 -3.37
N TYR A 41 -15.15 -12.56 -4.18
CA TYR A 41 -13.76 -12.19 -3.97
C TYR A 41 -13.57 -11.28 -2.76
N VAL A 42 -14.47 -10.33 -2.55
CA VAL A 42 -14.46 -9.49 -1.34
C VAL A 42 -14.58 -10.35 -0.07
N ASP A 43 -15.48 -11.34 -0.06
CA ASP A 43 -15.62 -12.29 1.06
C ASP A 43 -14.35 -13.15 1.24
N PHE A 44 -13.74 -13.57 0.13
CA PHE A 44 -12.49 -14.33 0.12
C PHE A 44 -11.32 -13.51 0.70
N GLU A 45 -11.18 -12.26 0.33
CA GLU A 45 -10.17 -11.38 0.91
C GLU A 45 -10.49 -11.04 2.39
N GLY A 46 -11.76 -10.96 2.76
CA GLY A 46 -12.19 -10.89 4.16
C GLY A 46 -11.76 -12.12 4.98
N PHE A 47 -11.73 -13.30 4.37
CA PHE A 47 -11.14 -14.48 4.99
C PHE A 47 -9.61 -14.33 5.15
N TRP A 48 -8.89 -13.84 4.13
CA TRP A 48 -7.46 -13.58 4.20
C TRP A 48 -7.09 -12.52 5.22
N LYS A 49 -7.94 -11.52 5.45
CA LYS A 49 -7.74 -10.48 6.47
C LYS A 49 -7.40 -11.09 7.85
N THR A 50 -8.10 -12.15 8.27
CA THR A 50 -7.84 -12.81 9.57
C THR A 50 -6.40 -13.36 9.66
N ILE A 51 -5.85 -13.85 8.56
CA ILE A 51 -4.48 -14.36 8.47
C ILE A 51 -3.50 -13.20 8.50
N LYS A 52 -3.80 -12.15 7.74
CA LYS A 52 -2.95 -10.96 7.64
C LYS A 52 -2.88 -10.16 8.94
N GLU A 53 -3.99 -10.01 9.66
CA GLU A 53 -4.02 -9.44 11.01
C GLU A 53 -3.11 -10.22 11.98
N LYS A 54 -3.12 -11.57 11.89
CA LYS A 54 -2.18 -12.38 12.66
C LYS A 54 -0.73 -12.13 12.27
N HIS A 55 -0.45 -12.04 10.95
CA HIS A 55 0.91 -11.79 10.46
C HIS A 55 1.44 -10.43 10.90
N VAL A 56 0.62 -9.38 10.83
CA VAL A 56 0.97 -8.04 11.30
C VAL A 56 1.24 -8.07 12.80
N LYS A 57 0.36 -8.68 13.59
CA LYS A 57 0.55 -8.82 15.05
C LYS A 57 1.82 -9.60 15.44
N GLU A 58 2.21 -10.59 14.64
CA GLU A 58 3.40 -11.41 14.86
C GLU A 58 4.68 -10.80 14.26
N GLY A 59 4.60 -9.61 13.65
CA GLY A 59 5.72 -8.95 13.00
C GLY A 59 6.24 -9.65 11.75
N LYS A 60 5.42 -10.49 11.11
CA LYS A 60 5.77 -11.17 9.83
C LYS A 60 5.65 -10.24 8.63
N GLN A 61 4.81 -9.20 8.75
CA GLN A 61 4.67 -8.08 7.82
C GLN A 61 4.19 -6.85 8.59
N ILE A 62 4.36 -5.66 8.05
CA ILE A 62 3.95 -4.41 8.74
C ILE A 62 2.55 -3.98 8.36
N ALA A 63 2.10 -4.30 7.14
CA ALA A 63 0.73 -4.00 6.72
C ALA A 63 0.29 -4.89 5.55
N TRP A 64 -1.01 -4.92 5.34
CA TRP A 64 -1.67 -5.53 4.19
C TRP A 64 -2.92 -4.73 3.84
N PHE A 65 -3.13 -4.48 2.52
CA PHE A 65 -4.29 -3.75 2.02
C PHE A 65 -4.87 -4.45 0.80
N VAL A 66 -6.19 -4.40 0.68
CA VAL A 66 -6.96 -4.78 -0.51
C VAL A 66 -7.70 -3.57 -1.02
N TRP A 67 -7.34 -3.16 -2.20
CA TRP A 67 -7.95 -2.04 -2.90
C TRP A 67 -8.79 -2.55 -4.06
N LYS A 68 -10.04 -2.10 -4.16
CA LYS A 68 -10.89 -2.32 -5.34
C LYS A 68 -10.63 -1.19 -6.32
N VAL A 69 -10.30 -1.54 -7.56
CA VAL A 69 -10.11 -0.54 -8.63
C VAL A 69 -11.46 0.04 -9.02
N ILE A 70 -11.52 1.35 -9.15
CA ILE A 70 -12.69 2.05 -9.68
C ILE A 70 -12.53 2.11 -11.20
N PRO A 71 -13.36 1.36 -11.97
CA PRO A 71 -13.18 1.25 -13.40
C PRO A 71 -13.49 2.58 -14.10
N THR A 72 -12.67 2.92 -15.08
CA THR A 72 -12.86 4.04 -16.00
C THR A 72 -12.63 3.54 -17.43
N ASP A 73 -12.98 4.34 -18.45
CA ASP A 73 -12.71 3.97 -19.83
C ASP A 73 -11.20 3.85 -20.11
N GLU A 74 -10.37 4.59 -19.37
CA GLU A 74 -8.90 4.62 -19.53
C GLU A 74 -8.21 3.41 -18.90
N ASN A 75 -8.73 2.88 -17.77
CA ASN A 75 -8.11 1.76 -17.05
C ASN A 75 -8.86 0.43 -17.23
N LYS A 76 -9.84 0.38 -18.11
CA LYS A 76 -10.64 -0.83 -18.38
C LYS A 76 -9.76 -2.02 -18.76
N GLY A 77 -9.87 -3.10 -17.98
CA GLY A 77 -9.13 -4.34 -18.21
C GLY A 77 -7.69 -4.34 -17.69
N TRP A 78 -7.28 -3.32 -16.89
CA TRP A 78 -5.97 -3.34 -16.25
C TRP A 78 -5.96 -4.29 -15.04
N ALA A 79 -6.79 -3.99 -14.02
CA ALA A 79 -7.00 -4.82 -12.84
C ALA A 79 -8.36 -4.52 -12.21
N ASP A 80 -8.92 -5.48 -11.47
CA ASP A 80 -10.11 -5.27 -10.64
C ASP A 80 -9.74 -4.96 -9.18
N TYR A 81 -8.62 -5.52 -8.72
CA TYR A 81 -8.10 -5.32 -7.36
C TYR A 81 -6.58 -5.17 -7.34
N LEU A 82 -6.10 -4.43 -6.34
CA LEU A 82 -4.68 -4.39 -5.97
C LEU A 82 -4.52 -4.91 -4.54
N ILE A 83 -3.62 -5.88 -4.37
CA ILE A 83 -3.28 -6.45 -3.07
C ILE A 83 -1.88 -6.00 -2.68
N TYR A 84 -1.77 -5.26 -1.59
CA TYR A 84 -0.50 -4.78 -1.07
C TYR A 84 -0.05 -5.63 0.12
N ASN A 85 1.10 -6.25 0.02
CA ASN A 85 1.80 -6.85 1.15
C ASN A 85 3.02 -6.00 1.46
N ILE A 86 3.12 -5.46 2.67
CA ILE A 86 4.15 -4.49 3.07
C ILE A 86 5.03 -5.11 4.14
N TYR A 87 6.34 -5.03 3.93
CA TYR A 87 7.37 -5.63 4.76
C TYR A 87 8.38 -4.58 5.22
N ASP A 88 8.91 -4.76 6.41
CA ASP A 88 9.88 -3.84 7.01
C ASP A 88 11.22 -3.79 6.23
N ASN A 89 11.59 -4.94 5.64
CA ASN A 89 12.82 -5.08 4.86
C ASN A 89 12.73 -6.24 3.86
N GLU A 90 13.75 -6.36 3.01
CA GLU A 90 13.83 -7.37 1.98
C GLU A 90 13.88 -8.80 2.54
N GLU A 91 14.60 -9.02 3.67
CA GLU A 91 14.73 -10.33 4.29
C GLU A 91 13.38 -10.84 4.80
N GLN A 92 12.58 -9.97 5.43
CA GLN A 92 11.23 -10.31 5.88
C GLN A 92 10.34 -10.69 4.70
N MET A 93 10.40 -9.93 3.60
CA MET A 93 9.68 -10.25 2.37
C MET A 93 10.11 -11.60 1.79
N LYS A 94 11.42 -11.84 1.63
CA LYS A 94 11.96 -13.10 1.12
C LYS A 94 11.59 -14.29 2.02
N ALA A 95 11.63 -14.11 3.34
CA ALA A 95 11.21 -15.12 4.30
C ALA A 95 9.75 -15.51 4.18
N MET A 96 8.86 -14.57 3.85
CA MET A 96 7.44 -14.85 3.60
C MET A 96 7.23 -15.53 2.25
N ASN A 97 7.92 -15.10 1.21
CA ASN A 97 7.82 -15.66 -0.14
C ASN A 97 8.38 -17.09 -0.24
N SER A 98 9.30 -17.46 0.62
CA SER A 98 9.88 -18.81 0.65
C SER A 98 9.00 -19.86 1.34
N LYS A 99 7.83 -19.48 1.87
CA LYS A 99 6.93 -20.41 2.58
C LYS A 99 6.29 -21.40 1.62
N SER A 100 6.32 -22.69 2.02
CA SER A 100 5.71 -23.76 1.25
C SER A 100 4.18 -23.72 1.30
N THR A 101 3.53 -24.38 0.35
CA THR A 101 2.08 -24.58 0.33
C THR A 101 1.56 -25.20 1.63
N GLU A 102 2.28 -26.20 2.15
CA GLU A 102 1.94 -26.88 3.42
C GLU A 102 2.00 -25.90 4.60
N TRP A 103 2.99 -25.01 4.63
CA TRP A 103 3.08 -23.95 5.64
C TRP A 103 1.85 -23.04 5.58
N TRP A 104 1.45 -22.61 4.38
CA TRP A 104 0.27 -21.77 4.18
C TRP A 104 -1.02 -22.46 4.62
N GLU A 105 -1.21 -23.73 4.26
CA GLU A 105 -2.37 -24.51 4.73
C GLU A 105 -2.44 -24.60 6.24
N ASN A 106 -1.31 -24.80 6.92
CA ASN A 106 -1.26 -24.83 8.37
C ASN A 106 -1.54 -23.45 8.97
N GLU A 107 -0.96 -22.39 8.39
CA GLU A 107 -1.14 -21.02 8.84
C GLU A 107 -2.62 -20.58 8.74
N ILE A 108 -3.31 -20.94 7.66
CA ILE A 108 -4.75 -20.73 7.48
C ILE A 108 -5.53 -21.43 8.62
N LYS A 109 -5.24 -22.71 8.88
CA LYS A 109 -5.92 -23.47 9.94
C LYS A 109 -5.70 -22.84 11.31
N VAL A 110 -4.49 -22.41 11.61
CA VAL A 110 -4.12 -21.79 12.91
C VAL A 110 -4.79 -20.43 13.08
N ALA A 111 -4.75 -19.56 12.06
CA ALA A 111 -5.32 -18.21 12.12
C ALA A 111 -6.84 -18.23 12.35
N HIS A 112 -7.53 -19.20 11.77
CA HIS A 112 -9.00 -19.36 11.85
C HIS A 112 -9.49 -20.25 12.99
N LYS A 113 -8.58 -20.86 13.79
CA LYS A 113 -8.96 -21.75 14.89
C LYS A 113 -9.85 -21.04 15.92
N GLY A 114 -11.06 -21.54 16.11
CA GLY A 114 -12.04 -20.96 17.03
C GLY A 114 -12.75 -19.69 16.55
N LYS A 115 -12.39 -19.16 15.37
CA LYS A 115 -12.99 -17.95 14.79
C LYS A 115 -13.94 -18.26 13.63
N THR A 116 -13.61 -19.24 12.80
CA THR A 116 -14.33 -19.55 11.56
C THR A 116 -14.74 -21.04 11.54
N LYS A 117 -15.92 -21.34 10.98
CA LYS A 117 -16.41 -22.72 10.83
C LYS A 117 -15.44 -23.52 9.95
N ARG A 118 -15.15 -24.78 10.34
CA ARG A 118 -14.23 -25.67 9.61
C ARG A 118 -14.58 -25.85 8.13
N SER A 119 -15.88 -25.87 7.80
CA SER A 119 -16.35 -25.98 6.41
C SER A 119 -15.96 -24.77 5.58
N ILE A 120 -16.04 -23.56 6.15
CA ILE A 120 -15.63 -22.31 5.51
C ILE A 120 -14.12 -22.29 5.31
N VAL A 121 -13.35 -22.66 6.35
CA VAL A 121 -11.88 -22.77 6.25
C VAL A 121 -11.50 -23.71 5.13
N LYS A 122 -12.09 -24.93 5.08
CA LYS A 122 -11.83 -25.89 4.01
C LYS A 122 -12.18 -25.34 2.63
N LYS A 123 -13.35 -24.67 2.50
CA LYS A 123 -13.80 -24.06 1.23
C LYS A 123 -12.75 -23.07 0.73
N TYR A 124 -12.37 -22.07 1.53
CA TYR A 124 -11.48 -21.02 1.08
C TYR A 124 -10.03 -21.49 0.92
N THR A 125 -9.56 -22.44 1.73
CA THR A 125 -8.25 -23.09 1.50
C THR A 125 -8.23 -23.76 0.12
N GLN A 126 -9.24 -24.53 -0.22
CA GLN A 126 -9.32 -25.18 -1.54
C GLN A 126 -9.36 -24.15 -2.67
N GLN A 127 -10.18 -23.10 -2.53
CA GLN A 127 -10.30 -22.04 -3.55
C GLN A 127 -8.99 -21.26 -3.73
N THR A 128 -8.18 -21.12 -2.67
CA THR A 128 -6.82 -20.56 -2.77
C THR A 128 -5.92 -21.47 -3.60
N MET A 129 -5.91 -22.77 -3.30
CA MET A 129 -5.05 -23.74 -4.02
C MET A 129 -5.45 -23.87 -5.49
N ASP A 130 -6.74 -23.77 -5.79
CA ASP A 130 -7.28 -23.88 -7.16
C ASP A 130 -7.17 -22.56 -7.95
N ASN A 131 -6.67 -21.48 -7.32
CA ASN A 131 -6.64 -20.14 -7.91
C ASN A 131 -7.99 -19.70 -8.51
N LYS A 132 -9.09 -19.99 -7.80
CA LYS A 132 -10.47 -19.89 -8.31
C LYS A 132 -10.82 -18.52 -8.86
N TYR A 133 -10.32 -17.47 -8.24
CA TYR A 133 -10.82 -16.11 -8.49
C TYR A 133 -10.09 -15.36 -9.58
N ARG A 134 -8.82 -15.69 -9.83
CA ARG A 134 -7.93 -14.92 -10.69
C ARG A 134 -7.93 -15.44 -12.11
N GLU A 135 -8.38 -14.61 -13.06
CA GLU A 135 -8.14 -14.80 -14.48
C GLU A 135 -6.68 -14.45 -14.81
N LYS A 136 -6.22 -13.32 -14.28
CA LYS A 136 -4.87 -12.80 -14.48
C LYS A 136 -4.32 -12.24 -13.17
N SER A 137 -3.03 -12.43 -12.96
CA SER A 137 -2.27 -11.82 -11.88
C SER A 137 -0.99 -11.22 -12.43
N VAL A 138 -0.68 -10.00 -12.02
CA VAL A 138 0.57 -9.30 -12.30
C VAL A 138 1.18 -8.91 -10.97
N MET A 139 2.44 -9.28 -10.76
CA MET A 139 3.14 -9.00 -9.51
C MET A 139 4.25 -7.98 -9.73
N TYR A 140 4.33 -7.00 -8.84
CA TYR A 140 5.46 -6.08 -8.72
C TYR A 140 6.11 -6.24 -7.35
N THR A 141 7.44 -6.24 -7.35
CA THR A 141 8.23 -6.09 -6.13
C THR A 141 8.82 -4.69 -6.12
N LEU A 142 8.54 -3.96 -5.05
CA LEU A 142 8.88 -2.55 -4.93
C LEU A 142 9.80 -2.31 -3.73
N LYS A 143 10.72 -1.36 -3.89
CA LYS A 143 11.51 -0.79 -2.81
C LYS A 143 11.05 0.64 -2.53
N GLY A 144 10.75 0.95 -1.27
CA GLY A 144 10.39 2.32 -0.86
C GLY A 144 11.55 3.28 -1.05
N LEU A 145 11.26 4.47 -1.57
CA LEU A 145 12.21 5.57 -1.75
C LEU A 145 11.83 6.80 -0.92
N GLY A 146 10.58 6.92 -0.53
CA GLY A 146 10.08 8.01 0.30
C GLY A 146 8.58 7.84 0.55
N ALA A 147 8.11 8.32 1.70
CA ALA A 147 6.68 8.41 1.97
C ALA A 147 6.42 9.37 3.13
N PHE A 148 5.18 9.82 3.24
CA PHE A 148 4.66 10.42 4.44
C PHE A 148 3.19 10.04 4.67
N LEU A 149 2.79 10.06 5.93
CA LEU A 149 1.41 9.96 6.39
C LEU A 149 1.10 11.24 7.17
N ALA A 150 -0.02 11.90 6.88
CA ALA A 150 -0.45 13.09 7.61
C ALA A 150 -0.83 12.71 9.05
N ASP A 151 -0.59 13.63 10.00
CA ASP A 151 -0.93 13.41 11.40
C ASP A 151 -2.42 13.09 11.57
N GLY A 152 -2.71 12.01 12.29
CA GLY A 152 -4.08 11.54 12.52
C GLY A 152 -4.73 10.78 11.35
N ALA A 153 -4.08 10.68 10.20
CA ALA A 153 -4.57 9.84 9.11
C ALA A 153 -4.38 8.37 9.46
N ALA A 154 -5.40 7.56 9.16
CA ALA A 154 -5.39 6.12 9.39
C ALA A 154 -6.18 5.42 8.27
N PRO A 155 -5.84 4.17 7.93
CA PRO A 155 -6.60 3.41 6.96
C PRO A 155 -8.01 3.13 7.47
N ALA A 156 -9.01 3.33 6.61
CA ALA A 156 -10.40 3.00 6.88
C ALA A 156 -11.06 2.48 5.59
N PRO A 157 -11.99 1.52 5.66
CA PRO A 157 -12.74 1.07 4.49
C PRO A 157 -13.46 2.26 3.83
N GLY A 158 -13.49 2.30 2.49
CA GLY A 158 -14.06 3.38 1.70
C GLY A 158 -13.12 4.57 1.45
N VAL A 159 -11.91 4.57 2.00
CA VAL A 159 -10.90 5.57 1.64
C VAL A 159 -10.47 5.34 0.19
N ASN A 160 -10.42 6.43 -0.59
CA ASN A 160 -9.95 6.40 -1.97
C ASN A 160 -8.47 6.74 -2.06
N ALA A 161 -7.77 6.02 -2.91
CA ALA A 161 -6.37 6.28 -3.26
C ALA A 161 -6.18 6.26 -4.77
N THR A 162 -5.04 6.79 -5.23
CA THR A 162 -4.62 6.73 -6.63
C THR A 162 -3.29 5.98 -6.72
N TYR A 163 -3.22 5.00 -7.60
CA TYR A 163 -2.04 4.25 -7.98
C TYR A 163 -1.55 4.75 -9.33
N ILE A 164 -0.30 5.17 -9.44
CA ILE A 164 0.24 5.86 -10.61
C ILE A 164 1.52 5.18 -11.07
N GLY A 165 1.55 4.71 -12.32
CA GLY A 165 2.75 4.24 -12.97
C GLY A 165 3.59 5.41 -13.50
N VAL A 166 4.89 5.44 -13.17
CA VAL A 166 5.80 6.52 -13.55
C VAL A 166 7.06 5.95 -14.18
N GLU A 167 7.50 6.57 -15.29
CA GLU A 167 8.81 6.35 -15.90
C GLU A 167 9.76 7.45 -15.46
N GLN A 168 10.88 7.08 -14.87
CA GLN A 168 12.00 7.98 -14.62
C GLN A 168 12.70 8.29 -15.93
N LEU A 169 12.84 9.58 -16.27
CA LEU A 169 13.47 10.02 -17.51
C LEU A 169 14.93 10.49 -17.33
N ASN A 170 15.33 10.84 -16.09
CA ASN A 170 16.70 11.21 -15.77
C ASN A 170 17.02 10.87 -14.28
N GLU A 171 18.28 11.03 -13.90
CA GLU A 171 18.80 10.69 -12.57
C GLU A 171 18.25 11.57 -11.43
N ASP A 172 17.76 12.78 -11.75
CA ASP A 172 17.25 13.74 -10.76
C ASP A 172 15.82 13.44 -10.29
N TYR A 173 15.10 12.50 -10.94
CA TYR A 173 13.67 12.24 -10.68
C TYR A 173 13.36 11.98 -9.20
N VAL A 174 14.09 11.05 -8.58
CA VAL A 174 13.86 10.68 -7.18
C VAL A 174 14.12 11.85 -6.23
N ASP A 175 15.13 12.67 -6.54
CA ASP A 175 15.43 13.89 -5.79
C ASP A 175 14.33 14.94 -5.92
N PHE A 176 13.76 15.14 -7.11
CA PHE A 176 12.62 16.03 -7.29
C PHE A 176 11.39 15.55 -6.53
N GLU A 177 11.11 14.25 -6.56
CA GLU A 177 9.98 13.70 -5.78
C GLU A 177 10.16 13.93 -4.28
N ASN A 178 11.32 13.57 -3.72
CA ASN A 178 11.55 13.60 -2.29
C ASN A 178 11.86 15.00 -1.73
N LYS A 179 12.50 15.89 -2.53
CA LYS A 179 12.98 17.20 -2.04
C LYS A 179 12.11 18.37 -2.51
N LEU A 180 11.25 18.19 -3.51
CA LEU A 180 10.36 19.23 -4.03
C LEU A 180 8.88 18.85 -3.87
N PHE A 181 8.42 17.74 -4.50
CA PHE A 181 7.01 17.43 -4.58
C PHE A 181 6.44 16.91 -3.26
N ALA A 182 7.10 15.96 -2.60
CA ALA A 182 6.62 15.43 -1.32
C ALA A 182 6.56 16.49 -0.22
N PRO A 183 7.59 17.35 0.01
CA PRO A 183 7.49 18.47 0.93
C PRO A 183 6.33 19.42 0.61
N TYR A 184 6.17 19.79 -0.67
CA TYR A 184 5.06 20.64 -1.09
C TYR A 184 3.70 20.02 -0.76
N HIS A 185 3.49 18.73 -1.05
CA HIS A 185 2.25 18.03 -0.73
C HIS A 185 1.98 17.97 0.78
N LYS A 186 3.02 17.80 1.58
CA LYS A 186 2.94 17.77 3.03
C LYS A 186 2.61 19.16 3.60
N GLU A 187 3.29 20.21 3.16
CA GLU A 187 3.10 21.59 3.64
C GLU A 187 1.75 22.16 3.21
N SER A 188 1.34 21.92 1.98
CA SER A 188 0.02 22.33 1.45
C SER A 188 -1.13 21.50 2.02
N LYS A 189 -0.84 20.41 2.75
CA LYS A 189 -1.82 19.44 3.24
C LYS A 189 -2.71 18.86 2.13
N SER A 190 -2.23 18.86 0.89
CA SER A 190 -2.99 18.38 -0.27
C SER A 190 -3.12 16.84 -0.29
N ARG A 191 -2.33 16.13 0.49
CA ARG A 191 -2.32 14.68 0.59
C ARG A 191 -2.42 14.24 2.05
N LEU A 192 -3.23 13.22 2.33
CA LEU A 192 -3.22 12.47 3.60
C LEU A 192 -2.12 11.42 3.61
N TYR A 193 -1.80 10.87 2.46
CA TYR A 193 -0.73 9.91 2.25
C TYR A 193 -0.09 10.11 0.89
N TRP A 194 1.22 9.88 0.80
CA TRP A 194 1.99 9.83 -0.43
C TRP A 194 3.15 8.87 -0.25
N GLU A 195 3.46 8.08 -1.25
CA GLU A 195 4.64 7.24 -1.31
C GLU A 195 5.21 7.14 -2.71
N LEU A 196 6.53 7.02 -2.80
CA LEU A 196 7.29 6.71 -3.99
C LEU A 196 8.02 5.39 -3.82
N ASN A 197 7.89 4.53 -4.81
CA ASN A 197 8.52 3.21 -4.83
C ASN A 197 9.24 2.97 -6.16
N GLU A 198 10.43 2.39 -6.11
CA GLU A 198 11.13 1.85 -7.27
C GLU A 198 10.63 0.41 -7.57
N ILE A 199 10.38 0.10 -8.83
CA ILE A 199 10.06 -1.26 -9.26
C ILE A 199 11.38 -2.02 -9.44
N ILE A 200 11.69 -2.93 -8.50
CA ILE A 200 12.94 -3.71 -8.52
C ILE A 200 12.77 -5.09 -9.18
N ASP A 201 11.55 -5.61 -9.23
CA ASP A 201 11.19 -6.85 -9.92
C ASP A 201 9.73 -6.85 -10.34
N ARG A 202 9.39 -7.64 -11.37
CA ARG A 202 8.02 -7.80 -11.85
C ARG A 202 7.85 -9.06 -12.70
N THR A 203 6.62 -9.58 -12.76
CA THR A 203 6.28 -10.69 -13.65
C THR A 203 6.41 -10.29 -15.14
N ASP A 204 6.57 -11.28 -16.03
CA ASP A 204 6.78 -11.04 -17.45
C ASP A 204 5.64 -10.32 -18.13
N ASN A 205 4.40 -10.54 -17.67
CA ASN A 205 3.18 -9.93 -18.18
C ASN A 205 2.91 -8.51 -17.62
N ALA A 206 3.80 -7.98 -16.78
CA ALA A 206 3.68 -6.64 -16.22
C ALA A 206 3.95 -5.53 -17.24
N TYR A 207 3.39 -4.34 -16.99
CA TYR A 207 3.66 -3.16 -17.80
C TYR A 207 5.13 -2.72 -17.65
N LYS A 208 5.88 -2.78 -18.72
CA LYS A 208 7.35 -2.60 -18.70
C LYS A 208 7.83 -1.14 -18.62
N PRO A 209 7.18 -0.14 -19.26
CA PRO A 209 7.68 1.23 -19.27
C PRO A 209 7.73 1.92 -17.90
N ALA A 210 6.83 1.60 -16.97
CA ALA A 210 6.90 2.16 -15.62
C ALA A 210 8.15 1.64 -14.91
N THR A 211 8.92 2.55 -14.29
CA THR A 211 10.08 2.25 -13.44
C THR A 211 9.78 2.45 -11.97
N HIS A 212 8.76 3.25 -11.68
CA HIS A 212 8.34 3.62 -10.33
C HIS A 212 6.81 3.57 -10.20
N ILE A 213 6.36 3.44 -8.96
CA ILE A 213 4.96 3.55 -8.57
C ILE A 213 4.83 4.64 -7.51
N ILE A 214 3.88 5.55 -7.73
CA ILE A 214 3.40 6.47 -6.70
C ILE A 214 2.04 5.97 -6.24
N THR A 215 1.81 5.95 -4.90
CA THR A 215 0.48 5.77 -4.32
C THR A 215 0.16 7.00 -3.50
N GLU A 216 -1.02 7.58 -3.68
CA GLU A 216 -1.42 8.77 -2.94
C GLU A 216 -2.88 8.72 -2.50
N ILE A 217 -3.15 9.35 -1.35
CA ILE A 217 -4.49 9.61 -0.83
C ILE A 217 -4.65 11.12 -0.75
N LEU A 218 -5.56 11.66 -1.54
CA LEU A 218 -5.86 13.08 -1.52
C LEU A 218 -6.52 13.48 -0.20
N ASN A 219 -6.24 14.68 0.27
CA ASN A 219 -6.97 15.27 1.39
C ASN A 219 -8.21 15.99 0.85
N PRO A 220 -9.44 15.51 1.10
CA PRO A 220 -10.66 16.17 0.64
C PRO A 220 -10.88 17.54 1.31
N ASP A 221 -10.27 17.74 2.48
CA ASP A 221 -10.37 19.00 3.26
C ASP A 221 -9.09 19.87 3.08
N ALA A 222 -8.34 19.64 1.99
CA ALA A 222 -7.15 20.44 1.72
C ALA A 222 -7.52 21.92 1.58
N PRO A 223 -6.78 22.83 2.23
CA PRO A 223 -7.02 24.26 2.03
C PRO A 223 -6.70 24.64 0.59
N GLU A 224 -7.46 25.60 0.08
CA GLU A 224 -7.08 26.25 -1.17
C GLU A 224 -5.77 27.02 -0.95
N VAL A 225 -4.76 26.69 -1.72
CA VAL A 225 -3.45 27.35 -1.71
C VAL A 225 -3.31 28.13 -2.99
N GLU A 226 -3.19 29.46 -2.90
CA GLU A 226 -2.86 30.28 -4.04
C GLU A 226 -1.41 30.01 -4.45
N TRP A 227 -1.23 29.49 -5.65
CA TRP A 227 0.09 29.26 -6.21
C TRP A 227 0.68 30.57 -6.78
N ASN A 228 1.59 31.18 -6.04
CA ASN A 228 2.29 32.39 -6.46
C ASN A 228 3.82 32.19 -6.39
N PRO A 229 4.39 31.37 -7.28
CA PRO A 229 5.78 30.96 -7.21
C PRO A 229 6.74 32.08 -7.61
N THR A 230 7.93 32.02 -7.05
CA THR A 230 9.08 32.73 -7.59
C THR A 230 9.55 32.09 -8.90
N PHE A 231 10.31 32.80 -9.70
CA PHE A 231 10.92 32.26 -10.93
C PHE A 231 11.73 30.97 -10.66
N ALA A 232 12.45 30.91 -9.53
CA ALA A 232 13.22 29.71 -9.16
C ALA A 232 12.32 28.51 -8.90
N GLU A 233 11.18 28.69 -8.21
CA GLU A 233 10.20 27.65 -7.96
C GLU A 233 9.52 27.18 -9.25
N GLU A 234 9.14 28.10 -10.14
CA GLU A 234 8.61 27.74 -11.46
C GLU A 234 9.59 26.86 -12.24
N MET A 235 10.88 27.24 -12.25
CA MET A 235 11.91 26.47 -12.95
C MET A 235 12.13 25.11 -12.28
N ALA A 236 12.14 25.03 -10.94
CA ALA A 236 12.26 23.77 -10.21
C ALA A 236 11.11 22.81 -10.54
N VAL A 237 9.85 23.28 -10.52
CA VAL A 237 8.69 22.50 -10.93
C VAL A 237 8.79 22.06 -12.39
N LYS A 238 9.17 22.95 -13.30
CA LYS A 238 9.34 22.63 -14.72
C LYS A 238 10.36 21.50 -14.95
N TYR A 239 11.51 21.57 -14.31
CA TYR A 239 12.55 20.54 -14.43
C TYR A 239 12.13 19.24 -13.72
N GLY A 240 11.51 19.35 -12.57
CA GLY A 240 10.95 18.19 -11.85
C GLY A 240 9.87 17.46 -12.66
N MET A 241 8.99 18.18 -13.33
CA MET A 241 8.00 17.58 -14.24
C MET A 241 8.65 16.94 -15.47
N ALA A 242 9.73 17.52 -15.98
CA ALA A 242 10.47 16.98 -17.13
C ALA A 242 11.33 15.75 -16.77
N SER A 243 11.55 15.45 -15.47
CA SER A 243 12.32 14.28 -15.01
C SER A 243 11.53 12.98 -15.07
N ARG A 244 10.21 13.04 -15.34
CA ARG A 244 9.29 11.90 -15.28
C ARG A 244 8.26 11.90 -16.39
N LYS A 245 7.68 10.71 -16.65
CA LYS A 245 6.51 10.53 -17.50
C LYS A 245 5.48 9.65 -16.81
N PHE A 246 4.26 10.11 -16.73
CA PHE A 246 3.14 9.32 -16.23
C PHE A 246 2.63 8.35 -17.30
N HIS A 247 2.39 7.11 -16.90
CA HIS A 247 1.90 6.03 -17.76
C HIS A 247 0.45 5.63 -17.46
N GLY A 248 -0.27 6.47 -16.75
CA GLY A 248 -1.64 6.26 -16.36
C GLY A 248 -1.79 6.02 -14.86
N SER A 249 -3.04 6.03 -14.42
CA SER A 249 -3.41 5.88 -13.02
C SER A 249 -4.66 5.04 -12.84
N MET A 250 -4.79 4.43 -11.68
CA MET A 250 -6.00 3.75 -11.23
C MET A 250 -6.47 4.39 -9.93
N ASN A 251 -7.71 4.88 -9.93
CA ASN A 251 -8.39 5.21 -8.68
C ASN A 251 -8.88 3.91 -8.05
N MET A 252 -8.76 3.82 -6.73
CA MET A 252 -9.09 2.61 -6.00
C MET A 252 -9.69 2.95 -4.62
N GLU A 253 -10.53 2.06 -4.12
CA GLU A 253 -11.19 2.17 -2.81
C GLU A 253 -10.70 1.08 -1.87
N LEU A 254 -10.38 1.42 -0.63
CA LEU A 254 -9.93 0.46 0.38
C LEU A 254 -11.09 -0.43 0.84
N VAL A 255 -10.95 -1.74 0.62
CA VAL A 255 -11.97 -2.74 1.01
C VAL A 255 -11.60 -3.45 2.31
N HIS A 256 -10.37 -3.94 2.39
CA HIS A 256 -9.85 -4.62 3.58
C HIS A 256 -8.44 -4.14 3.90
N PHE A 257 -8.07 -4.21 5.17
CA PHE A 257 -6.71 -3.96 5.60
C PHE A 257 -6.37 -4.68 6.91
N ALA A 258 -5.08 -4.88 7.14
CA ALA A 258 -4.45 -5.21 8.40
C ALA A 258 -3.27 -4.25 8.61
N TRP A 259 -3.29 -3.55 9.72
CA TRP A 259 -2.29 -2.54 10.10
C TRP A 259 -2.19 -2.50 11.63
N ASN A 260 -0.99 -2.18 12.18
CA ASN A 260 -0.76 -1.87 13.61
C ASN A 260 -0.81 -0.38 13.86
#